data_ac0f8533262de0cce82ab27f0a24195a
#
_entry.id   ac0f8533262de0cce82ab27f0a24195a
#
_cell.length_a   1.000
_cell.length_b   1.000
_cell.length_c   1.000
_cell.angle_alpha   90.00
_cell.angle_beta   90.00
_cell.angle_gamma   90.00
#
_symmetry.space_group_name_H-M   'P 1'
#
loop_
_entity.id
_entity.type
_entity.pdbx_description
1 polymer ?
#
loop_
_entity_poly.entity_id
_entity_poly.type
_entity_poly.pdbx_seq_one_letter_code
_entity_poly.pdbx_strand_id
1 'polypeptide(L)'
;MPYHLAGTAWSPRAVLREGTAHCLEGAVFAAAALRVLGHPPLLLDLEAVQDTDHVIALFCLRGHWGAIAKSNFSGLRYRAPVYRSVRELVMSYFEGYVNLRGERTLRAFSRPVNLARFDRLRPGWMVSDADLWWIAEHLVDVPHTRLLSPAMVRALARVDRRSMEAALAGYQGQVRDPVTPRTPGPRRGRPGRLQRRG
;
A
#
# COMPACT_ATOMS: atom_id res chain seq x y z
N MET A 1 -4.18 17.26 2.93
CA MET A 1 -4.30 16.28 4.03
C MET A 1 -2.94 15.63 4.25
N PRO A 2 -2.30 15.78 5.43
CA PRO A 2 -1.03 15.15 5.78
C PRO A 2 -1.12 13.62 5.75
N TYR A 3 0.03 12.93 5.71
CA TYR A 3 0.13 11.50 5.92
C TYR A 3 0.42 11.24 7.40
N HIS A 4 -0.20 10.24 8.05
CA HIS A 4 0.17 9.85 9.40
C HIS A 4 0.67 8.40 9.44
N LEU A 5 1.43 8.07 10.49
CA LEU A 5 2.11 6.78 10.64
C LEU A 5 1.47 5.88 11.72
N ALA A 6 0.33 6.29 12.28
CA ALA A 6 -0.35 5.50 13.31
C ALA A 6 -0.98 4.24 12.71
N GLY A 7 -0.99 3.15 13.49
CA GLY A 7 -1.65 1.90 13.14
C GLY A 7 -3.15 1.97 13.45
N THR A 8 -3.90 2.64 12.60
CA THR A 8 -5.36 2.83 12.71
C THR A 8 -6.04 2.37 11.41
N ALA A 9 -7.36 2.26 11.42
CA ALA A 9 -8.17 1.95 10.24
C ALA A 9 -9.46 2.79 10.26
N TRP A 10 -9.29 4.09 10.29
CA TRP A 10 -10.37 5.05 10.47
C TRP A 10 -11.41 5.03 9.35
N SER A 11 -12.68 5.24 9.75
CA SER A 11 -13.75 5.45 8.80
C SER A 11 -13.59 6.77 8.02
N PRO A 12 -14.26 6.94 6.87
CA PRO A 12 -14.31 8.21 6.14
C PRO A 12 -14.69 9.42 7.01
N ARG A 13 -15.65 9.26 7.93
CA ARG A 13 -16.02 10.32 8.88
C ARG A 13 -14.86 10.69 9.81
N ALA A 14 -14.18 9.70 10.36
CA ALA A 14 -13.03 9.94 11.24
C ALA A 14 -11.89 10.61 10.48
N VAL A 15 -11.58 10.19 9.25
CA VAL A 15 -10.59 10.84 8.37
C VAL A 15 -10.92 12.33 8.14
N LEU A 16 -12.19 12.68 7.93
CA LEU A 16 -12.61 14.08 7.80
C LEU A 16 -12.40 14.86 9.10
N ARG A 17 -12.73 14.27 10.23
CA ARG A 17 -12.60 14.90 11.55
C ARG A 17 -11.14 15.16 11.90
N GLU A 18 -10.27 14.17 11.69
CA GLU A 18 -8.83 14.23 12.05
C GLU A 18 -8.00 15.00 11.01
N GLY A 19 -8.48 15.15 9.79
CA GLY A 19 -7.79 15.88 8.72
C GLY A 19 -6.50 15.21 8.22
N THR A 20 -6.28 13.94 8.55
CA THR A 20 -5.09 13.15 8.15
C THR A 20 -5.47 11.71 7.83
N ALA A 21 -4.62 10.98 7.11
CA ALA A 21 -4.83 9.57 6.77
C ALA A 21 -3.54 8.90 6.32
N HIS A 22 -3.41 7.59 6.52
CA HIS A 22 -2.46 6.74 5.81
C HIS A 22 -3.12 6.09 4.55
N CYS A 23 -2.44 5.12 3.90
CA CYS A 23 -2.89 4.60 2.59
C CYS A 23 -4.28 3.94 2.64
N LEU A 24 -4.54 3.03 3.58
CA LEU A 24 -5.82 2.34 3.71
C LEU A 24 -6.96 3.34 3.94
N GLU A 25 -6.83 4.21 4.91
CA GLU A 25 -7.84 5.20 5.28
C GLU A 25 -8.11 6.19 4.14
N GLY A 26 -7.04 6.66 3.49
CA GLY A 26 -7.15 7.54 2.33
C GLY A 26 -7.88 6.86 1.16
N ALA A 27 -7.64 5.56 0.94
CA ALA A 27 -8.34 4.79 -0.09
C ALA A 27 -9.81 4.55 0.28
N VAL A 28 -10.10 4.18 1.52
CA VAL A 28 -11.49 3.99 2.01
C VAL A 28 -12.26 5.31 1.95
N PHE A 29 -11.64 6.42 2.34
CA PHE A 29 -12.22 7.76 2.20
C PHE A 29 -12.51 8.12 0.74
N ALA A 30 -11.55 7.87 -0.16
CA ALA A 30 -11.72 8.14 -1.58
C ALA A 30 -12.83 7.26 -2.20
N ALA A 31 -12.91 5.99 -1.81
CA ALA A 31 -13.99 5.09 -2.26
C ALA A 31 -15.36 5.57 -1.79
N ALA A 32 -15.48 6.09 -0.56
CA ALA A 32 -16.72 6.70 -0.05
C ALA A 32 -17.09 7.96 -0.84
N ALA A 33 -16.12 8.84 -1.12
CA ALA A 33 -16.35 10.04 -1.92
C ALA A 33 -16.77 9.69 -3.36
N LEU A 34 -16.12 8.73 -3.99
CA LEU A 34 -16.49 8.21 -5.31
C LEU A 34 -17.92 7.65 -5.32
N ARG A 35 -18.33 6.95 -4.25
CA ARG A 35 -19.71 6.45 -4.10
C ARG A 35 -20.73 7.59 -4.08
N VAL A 36 -20.46 8.66 -3.35
CA VAL A 36 -21.34 9.85 -3.33
C VAL A 36 -21.46 10.47 -4.73
N LEU A 37 -20.41 10.39 -5.54
CA LEU A 37 -20.39 10.85 -6.93
C LEU A 37 -20.98 9.85 -7.94
N GLY A 38 -21.58 8.75 -7.46
CA GLY A 38 -22.24 7.73 -8.31
C GLY A 38 -21.31 6.64 -8.85
N HIS A 39 -20.03 6.59 -8.44
CA HIS A 39 -19.12 5.51 -8.79
C HIS A 39 -19.23 4.34 -7.78
N PRO A 40 -18.97 3.09 -8.17
CA PRO A 40 -18.85 2.00 -7.22
C PRO A 40 -17.63 2.23 -6.29
N PRO A 41 -17.78 1.99 -4.96
CA PRO A 41 -16.69 2.17 -3.99
C PRO A 41 -15.69 1.02 -4.07
N LEU A 42 -14.78 1.05 -5.03
CA LEU A 42 -13.83 0.00 -5.32
C LEU A 42 -12.49 0.24 -4.63
N LEU A 43 -11.98 -0.78 -3.95
CA LEU A 43 -10.63 -0.83 -3.42
C LEU A 43 -9.80 -1.89 -4.15
N LEU A 44 -8.50 -1.66 -4.19
CA LEU A 44 -7.50 -2.59 -4.69
C LEU A 44 -6.30 -2.58 -3.76
N ASP A 45 -5.80 -3.76 -3.40
CA ASP A 45 -4.55 -3.93 -2.68
C ASP A 45 -3.39 -4.15 -3.67
N LEU A 46 -2.27 -3.52 -3.40
CA LEU A 46 -1.00 -3.66 -4.09
C LEU A 46 -0.04 -4.38 -3.15
N GLU A 47 0.13 -5.69 -3.35
CA GLU A 47 0.96 -6.57 -2.51
C GLU A 47 2.45 -6.35 -2.79
N ALA A 48 3.21 -6.13 -1.73
CA ALA A 48 4.65 -5.90 -1.78
C ALA A 48 5.44 -6.95 -0.98
N VAL A 49 6.73 -7.08 -1.24
CA VAL A 49 7.64 -7.93 -0.46
C VAL A 49 8.67 -7.07 0.26
N GLN A 50 8.94 -7.37 1.54
CA GLN A 50 9.88 -6.61 2.39
C GLN A 50 9.54 -5.10 2.45
N ASP A 51 8.26 -4.80 2.36
CA ASP A 51 7.67 -3.47 2.34
C ASP A 51 6.24 -3.57 2.87
N THR A 52 5.53 -2.45 3.01
CA THR A 52 4.10 -2.41 3.31
C THR A 52 3.28 -2.46 2.02
N ASP A 53 2.18 -3.20 2.06
CA ASP A 53 1.17 -3.17 1.00
C ASP A 53 0.53 -1.78 0.90
N HIS A 54 -0.02 -1.47 -0.26
CA HIS A 54 -0.59 -0.15 -0.53
C HIS A 54 -2.00 -0.27 -1.08
N VAL A 55 -2.96 0.33 -0.40
CA VAL A 55 -4.36 0.30 -0.82
C VAL A 55 -4.70 1.55 -1.62
N ILE A 56 -5.40 1.35 -2.75
CA ILE A 56 -5.85 2.40 -3.64
C ILE A 56 -7.36 2.30 -3.90
N ALA A 57 -8.04 3.43 -4.11
CA ALA A 57 -9.43 3.46 -4.57
C ALA A 57 -9.46 3.56 -6.10
N LEU A 58 -10.17 2.64 -6.74
CA LEU A 58 -10.32 2.59 -8.19
C LEU A 58 -11.55 3.37 -8.66
N PHE A 59 -11.45 3.98 -9.83
CA PHE A 59 -12.59 4.48 -10.58
C PHE A 59 -12.40 4.25 -12.08
N CYS A 60 -13.53 4.20 -12.80
CA CYS A 60 -13.51 4.09 -14.26
C CYS A 60 -14.26 5.28 -14.85
N LEU A 61 -13.66 5.95 -15.80
CA LEU A 61 -14.27 7.06 -16.53
C LEU A 61 -14.10 6.83 -18.04
N ARG A 62 -15.21 6.81 -18.78
CA ARG A 62 -15.22 6.59 -20.24
C ARG A 62 -14.44 5.33 -20.66
N GLY A 63 -14.57 4.24 -19.89
CA GLY A 63 -13.91 2.96 -20.17
C GLY A 63 -12.43 2.88 -19.76
N HIS A 64 -11.88 3.91 -19.10
CA HIS A 64 -10.50 3.93 -18.65
C HIS A 64 -10.41 3.95 -17.12
N TRP A 65 -9.47 3.20 -16.59
CA TRP A 65 -9.22 3.10 -15.16
C TRP A 65 -8.32 4.21 -14.66
N GLY A 66 -8.67 4.75 -13.50
CA GLY A 66 -7.86 5.66 -12.70
C GLY A 66 -7.85 5.22 -11.24
N ALA A 67 -7.02 5.86 -10.43
CA ALA A 67 -6.95 5.58 -9.01
C ALA A 67 -6.72 6.84 -8.17
N ILE A 68 -7.33 6.84 -6.99
CA ILE A 68 -7.05 7.81 -5.93
C ILE A 68 -6.31 7.07 -4.84
N ALA A 69 -5.13 7.53 -4.49
CA ALA A 69 -4.28 6.92 -3.50
C ALA A 69 -3.63 7.97 -2.61
N LYS A 70 -3.47 7.63 -1.34
CA LYS A 70 -2.76 8.40 -0.33
C LYS A 70 -1.48 7.68 0.03
N SER A 71 -0.34 8.28 -0.26
CA SER A 71 0.96 7.67 0.03
C SER A 71 1.94 8.67 0.60
N ASN A 72 2.86 8.14 1.41
CA ASN A 72 4.04 8.84 1.89
C ASN A 72 5.14 8.92 0.82
N PHE A 73 5.07 8.04 -0.21
CA PHE A 73 5.95 8.07 -1.37
C PHE A 73 5.32 8.86 -2.52
N SER A 74 6.06 9.75 -3.16
CA SER A 74 5.55 10.64 -4.21
C SER A 74 5.02 9.86 -5.43
N GLY A 75 5.63 8.73 -5.78
CA GLY A 75 5.27 7.88 -6.92
C GLY A 75 3.98 7.05 -6.75
N LEU A 76 3.47 6.91 -5.51
CA LEU A 76 2.35 6.01 -5.18
C LEU A 76 1.04 6.74 -4.92
N ARG A 77 0.77 7.80 -5.66
CA ARG A 77 -0.40 8.66 -5.46
C ARG A 77 -1.39 8.52 -6.63
N TYR A 78 -2.18 9.56 -6.89
CA TYR A 78 -3.21 9.62 -7.92
C TYR A 78 -2.72 9.14 -9.30
N ARG A 79 -3.64 8.44 -10.02
CA ARG A 79 -3.50 8.11 -11.45
C ARG A 79 -4.74 8.59 -12.20
N ALA A 80 -4.51 9.35 -13.27
CA ALA A 80 -5.57 9.79 -14.18
C ALA A 80 -6.26 8.58 -14.85
N PRO A 81 -7.54 8.67 -15.24
CA PRO A 81 -8.29 7.58 -15.87
C PRO A 81 -7.92 7.44 -17.35
N VAL A 82 -6.74 6.90 -17.62
CA VAL A 82 -6.17 6.70 -18.96
C VAL A 82 -5.79 5.24 -19.25
N TYR A 83 -5.88 4.37 -18.25
CA TYR A 83 -5.44 2.96 -18.35
C TYR A 83 -6.58 2.07 -18.84
N ARG A 84 -6.31 1.21 -19.81
CA ARG A 84 -7.30 0.31 -20.44
C ARG A 84 -7.67 -0.88 -19.56
N SER A 85 -6.80 -1.24 -18.62
CA SER A 85 -7.03 -2.36 -17.70
C SER A 85 -6.51 -2.03 -16.29
N VAL A 86 -7.04 -2.75 -15.29
CA VAL A 86 -6.52 -2.66 -13.90
C VAL A 86 -5.05 -3.06 -13.84
N ARG A 87 -4.61 -4.08 -14.62
CA ARG A 87 -3.20 -4.47 -14.66
C ARG A 87 -2.31 -3.35 -15.20
N GLU A 88 -2.72 -2.66 -16.26
CA GLU A 88 -1.98 -1.53 -16.83
C GLU A 88 -1.85 -0.39 -15.81
N LEU A 89 -2.96 -0.06 -15.12
CA LEU A 89 -2.96 0.90 -14.02
C LEU A 89 -1.97 0.51 -12.92
N VAL A 90 -2.01 -0.76 -12.46
CA VAL A 90 -1.11 -1.26 -11.42
C VAL A 90 0.35 -1.19 -11.85
N MET A 91 0.67 -1.54 -13.09
CA MET A 91 2.03 -1.44 -13.63
C MET A 91 2.56 -0.02 -13.66
N SER A 92 1.71 1.01 -13.71
CA SER A 92 2.12 2.40 -13.61
C SER A 92 2.73 2.78 -12.24
N TYR A 93 2.45 2.00 -11.21
CA TYR A 93 3.04 2.16 -9.88
C TYR A 93 4.39 1.44 -9.73
N PHE A 94 4.69 0.46 -10.61
CA PHE A 94 5.80 -0.49 -10.43
C PHE A 94 7.15 0.19 -10.22
N GLU A 95 7.51 1.16 -11.06
CA GLU A 95 8.82 1.82 -10.97
C GLU A 95 8.96 2.72 -9.73
N GLY A 96 7.85 3.29 -9.26
CA GLY A 96 7.81 4.12 -8.05
C GLY A 96 7.56 3.34 -6.75
N TYR A 97 7.31 2.02 -6.83
CA TYR A 97 7.04 1.21 -5.66
C TYR A 97 8.36 0.64 -5.10
N VAL A 98 8.98 1.44 -4.25
CA VAL A 98 10.31 1.17 -3.71
C VAL A 98 10.30 1.27 -2.19
N ASN A 99 11.04 0.38 -1.52
CA ASN A 99 11.31 0.50 -0.09
C ASN A 99 12.48 1.45 0.20
N LEU A 100 12.74 1.72 1.49
CA LEU A 100 13.82 2.62 1.92
C LEU A 100 15.24 2.12 1.55
N ARG A 101 15.37 0.88 1.05
CA ARG A 101 16.64 0.33 0.54
C ARG A 101 16.78 0.51 -0.97
N GLY A 102 15.83 1.15 -1.63
CA GLY A 102 15.79 1.34 -3.08
C GLY A 102 15.46 0.06 -3.86
N GLU A 103 14.87 -0.94 -3.23
CA GLU A 103 14.42 -2.16 -3.88
C GLU A 103 13.01 -1.98 -4.42
N ARG A 104 12.75 -2.44 -5.66
CA ARG A 104 11.39 -2.49 -6.22
C ARG A 104 10.62 -3.64 -5.60
N THR A 105 9.55 -3.34 -4.89
CA THR A 105 8.90 -4.28 -3.96
C THR A 105 7.54 -4.79 -4.41
N LEU A 106 6.86 -4.14 -5.35
CA LEU A 106 5.55 -4.57 -5.85
C LEU A 106 5.62 -5.95 -6.51
N ARG A 107 4.73 -6.88 -6.12
CA ARG A 107 4.72 -8.27 -6.61
C ARG A 107 3.39 -8.73 -7.17
N ALA A 108 2.28 -8.31 -6.56
CA ALA A 108 0.96 -8.73 -6.97
C ALA A 108 -0.08 -7.63 -6.70
N PHE A 109 -1.31 -7.87 -7.09
CA PHE A 109 -2.44 -7.02 -6.75
C PHE A 109 -3.69 -7.87 -6.58
N SER A 110 -4.57 -7.45 -5.68
CA SER A 110 -5.84 -8.12 -5.42
C SER A 110 -6.82 -7.95 -6.61
N ARG A 111 -7.84 -8.80 -6.66
CA ARG A 111 -9.03 -8.41 -7.43
C ARG A 111 -9.67 -7.16 -6.81
N PRO A 112 -10.34 -6.28 -7.61
CA PRO A 112 -11.07 -5.15 -7.06
C PRO A 112 -12.16 -5.60 -6.08
N VAL A 113 -12.22 -4.95 -4.92
CA VAL A 113 -13.21 -5.19 -3.87
C VAL A 113 -14.23 -4.05 -3.86
N ASN A 114 -15.50 -4.36 -4.10
CA ASN A 114 -16.58 -3.37 -4.01
C ASN A 114 -17.14 -3.34 -2.59
N LEU A 115 -16.92 -2.25 -1.87
CA LEU A 115 -17.38 -2.08 -0.49
C LEU A 115 -18.92 -2.05 -0.35
N ALA A 116 -19.66 -1.74 -1.40
CA ALA A 116 -21.13 -1.78 -1.38
C ALA A 116 -21.67 -3.19 -1.06
N ARG A 117 -20.90 -4.26 -1.31
CA ARG A 117 -21.29 -5.64 -0.97
C ARG A 117 -21.43 -5.85 0.53
N PHE A 118 -20.81 -5.00 1.34
CA PHE A 118 -20.78 -5.11 2.80
C PHE A 118 -21.84 -4.23 3.48
N ASP A 119 -22.63 -3.46 2.75
CA ASP A 119 -23.61 -2.53 3.33
C ASP A 119 -24.58 -3.21 4.30
N ARG A 120 -24.97 -4.47 4.02
CA ARG A 120 -25.87 -5.24 4.90
C ARG A 120 -25.16 -5.85 6.10
N LEU A 121 -23.90 -6.29 5.93
CA LEU A 121 -23.11 -6.98 6.96
C LEU A 121 -22.39 -5.99 7.89
N ARG A 122 -22.04 -4.85 7.37
CA ARG A 122 -21.29 -3.78 8.05
C ARG A 122 -21.96 -2.42 7.78
N PRO A 123 -23.24 -2.23 8.21
CA PRO A 123 -23.96 -1.00 7.93
C PRO A 123 -23.21 0.19 8.55
N GLY A 124 -23.21 1.31 7.82
CA GLY A 124 -22.60 2.55 8.32
C GLY A 124 -21.07 2.59 8.32
N TRP A 125 -20.37 1.73 7.58
CA TRP A 125 -18.88 1.74 7.54
C TRP A 125 -18.29 3.12 7.22
N MET A 126 -18.99 3.96 6.45
CA MET A 126 -18.53 5.32 6.13
C MET A 126 -18.54 6.28 7.34
N VAL A 127 -19.36 5.98 8.34
CA VAL A 127 -19.58 6.82 9.53
C VAL A 127 -19.29 6.08 10.84
N SER A 128 -18.66 4.93 10.80
CA SER A 128 -18.29 4.13 11.97
C SER A 128 -17.39 4.91 12.92
N ASP A 129 -17.57 4.72 14.22
CA ASP A 129 -16.63 5.21 15.25
C ASP A 129 -15.56 4.16 15.56
N ALA A 130 -15.80 2.89 15.21
CA ALA A 130 -14.83 1.82 15.32
C ALA A 130 -13.93 1.74 14.07
N ASP A 131 -12.69 1.29 14.27
CA ASP A 131 -11.75 1.03 13.20
C ASP A 131 -12.26 -0.03 12.20
N LEU A 132 -11.91 0.14 10.94
CA LEU A 132 -12.37 -0.69 9.83
C LEU A 132 -11.34 -1.78 9.45
N TRP A 133 -10.65 -2.39 10.41
CA TRP A 133 -9.62 -3.42 10.16
C TRP A 133 -10.12 -4.58 9.31
N TRP A 134 -11.42 -4.92 9.41
CA TRP A 134 -12.02 -5.94 8.55
C TRP A 134 -11.87 -5.68 7.04
N ILE A 135 -11.69 -4.40 6.62
CA ILE A 135 -11.42 -4.06 5.21
C ILE A 135 -10.00 -4.52 4.84
N ALA A 136 -9.01 -4.22 5.68
CA ALA A 136 -7.64 -4.67 5.46
C ALA A 136 -7.55 -6.21 5.42
N GLU A 137 -8.14 -6.89 6.41
CA GLU A 137 -8.23 -8.35 6.48
C GLU A 137 -8.84 -8.93 5.20
N HIS A 138 -9.99 -8.37 4.76
CA HIS A 138 -10.64 -8.83 3.54
C HIS A 138 -9.80 -8.61 2.28
N LEU A 139 -9.07 -7.51 2.19
CA LEU A 139 -8.19 -7.21 1.06
C LEU A 139 -7.02 -8.21 0.96
N VAL A 140 -6.47 -8.64 2.08
CA VAL A 140 -5.42 -9.69 2.14
C VAL A 140 -5.98 -11.06 1.72
N ASP A 141 -7.21 -11.38 2.10
CA ASP A 141 -7.83 -12.70 1.86
C ASP A 141 -8.30 -12.92 0.41
N VAL A 142 -8.55 -11.85 -0.36
CA VAL A 142 -9.02 -12.01 -1.73
C VAL A 142 -7.89 -12.47 -2.68
N PRO A 143 -8.21 -13.21 -3.76
CA PRO A 143 -7.19 -13.67 -4.70
C PRO A 143 -6.36 -12.53 -5.29
N HIS A 144 -5.03 -12.72 -5.32
CA HIS A 144 -4.08 -11.81 -5.92
C HIS A 144 -3.51 -12.34 -7.24
N THR A 145 -3.27 -11.44 -8.17
CA THR A 145 -2.64 -11.71 -9.47
C THR A 145 -1.18 -11.30 -9.44
N ARG A 146 -0.28 -12.24 -9.65
CA ARG A 146 1.16 -11.96 -9.73
C ARG A 146 1.51 -11.09 -10.95
N LEU A 147 2.39 -10.14 -10.77
CA LEU A 147 2.88 -9.25 -11.82
C LEU A 147 4.11 -9.80 -12.52
N LEU A 148 5.01 -10.42 -11.77
CA LEU A 148 6.35 -10.81 -12.20
C LEU A 148 6.56 -12.32 -12.07
N SER A 149 7.31 -12.89 -12.99
CA SER A 149 7.86 -14.23 -12.85
C SER A 149 9.06 -14.24 -11.86
N PRO A 150 9.42 -15.41 -11.32
CA PRO A 150 10.63 -15.51 -10.47
C PRO A 150 11.92 -15.06 -11.17
N ALA A 151 12.02 -15.27 -12.49
CA ALA A 151 13.17 -14.83 -13.29
C ALA A 151 13.23 -13.29 -13.37
N MET A 152 12.09 -12.62 -13.59
CA MET A 152 12.00 -11.16 -13.60
C MET A 152 12.38 -10.58 -12.23
N VAL A 153 11.88 -11.17 -11.13
CA VAL A 153 12.21 -10.71 -9.77
C VAL A 153 13.73 -10.76 -9.52
N ARG A 154 14.42 -11.84 -9.95
CA ARG A 154 15.87 -11.95 -9.78
C ARG A 154 16.66 -10.94 -10.61
N ALA A 155 16.10 -10.45 -11.70
CA ALA A 155 16.73 -9.48 -12.59
C ALA A 155 16.48 -8.01 -12.17
N LEU A 156 15.67 -7.75 -11.14
CA LEU A 156 15.38 -6.39 -10.71
C LEU A 156 16.64 -5.70 -10.16
N ALA A 157 16.97 -4.58 -10.75
CA ALA A 157 17.98 -3.68 -10.19
C ALA A 157 17.36 -2.76 -9.13
N ARG A 158 18.19 -2.27 -8.21
CA ARG A 158 17.79 -1.18 -7.30
C ARG A 158 17.61 0.12 -8.10
N VAL A 159 16.81 1.02 -7.56
CA VAL A 159 16.70 2.38 -8.12
C VAL A 159 17.97 3.17 -7.80
N ASP A 160 18.30 4.10 -8.68
CA ASP A 160 19.40 5.03 -8.46
C ASP A 160 19.05 6.07 -7.37
N ARG A 161 20.08 6.82 -6.93
CA ARG A 161 19.96 7.81 -5.88
C ARG A 161 18.93 8.90 -6.22
N ARG A 162 18.94 9.40 -7.45
CA ARG A 162 18.03 10.48 -7.89
C ARG A 162 16.56 10.02 -7.86
N SER A 163 16.30 8.81 -8.33
CA SER A 163 14.98 8.18 -8.26
C SER A 163 14.50 8.01 -6.82
N MET A 164 15.42 7.64 -5.92
CA MET A 164 15.10 7.50 -4.49
C MET A 164 14.79 8.85 -3.83
N GLU A 165 15.58 9.88 -4.10
CA GLU A 165 15.33 11.24 -3.63
C GLU A 165 13.96 11.75 -4.11
N ALA A 166 13.61 11.51 -5.38
CA ALA A 166 12.31 11.86 -5.94
C ALA A 166 11.15 11.08 -5.27
N ALA A 167 11.33 9.78 -5.01
CA ALA A 167 10.33 8.96 -4.34
C ALA A 167 10.06 9.44 -2.90
N LEU A 168 11.08 9.94 -2.22
CA LEU A 168 11.02 10.43 -0.83
C LEU A 168 10.67 11.92 -0.72
N ALA A 169 10.40 12.62 -1.81
CA ALA A 169 10.03 14.02 -1.76
C ALA A 169 8.77 14.24 -0.91
N GLY A 170 8.92 14.94 0.23
CA GLY A 170 7.86 15.17 1.22
C GLY A 170 7.54 13.97 2.13
N TYR A 171 8.42 12.97 2.16
CA TYR A 171 8.29 11.81 3.04
C TYR A 171 8.27 12.22 4.52
N GLN A 172 7.29 11.72 5.26
CA GLN A 172 7.17 11.93 6.70
C GLN A 172 7.64 10.67 7.44
N GLY A 173 8.74 10.76 8.13
CA GLY A 173 9.36 9.67 8.86
C GLY A 173 10.88 9.84 8.95
N GLN A 174 11.53 9.05 9.80
CA GLN A 174 13.00 9.01 9.85
C GLN A 174 13.51 8.12 8.71
N VAL A 175 14.03 8.74 7.68
CA VAL A 175 14.87 8.03 6.69
C VAL A 175 16.23 7.85 7.32
N ARG A 176 16.49 6.69 7.92
CA ARG A 176 17.89 6.27 8.17
C ARG A 176 18.49 6.04 6.80
N ASP A 177 19.62 6.69 6.52
CA ASP A 177 20.31 6.73 5.23
C ASP A 177 20.20 5.38 4.49
N PRO A 178 19.47 5.27 3.37
CA PRO A 178 19.23 4.00 2.69
C PRO A 178 20.48 3.45 2.00
N VAL A 179 21.57 4.21 1.97
CA VAL A 179 22.80 3.87 1.23
C VAL A 179 23.88 3.25 2.13
N THR A 180 23.76 3.30 3.45
CA THR A 180 24.76 2.70 4.34
C THR A 180 24.48 1.20 4.50
N PRO A 181 25.35 0.29 4.00
CA PRO A 181 25.22 -1.13 4.27
C PRO A 181 25.28 -1.34 5.79
N ARG A 182 24.30 -2.02 6.35
CA ARG A 182 24.38 -2.45 7.76
C ARG A 182 25.64 -3.32 7.90
N THR A 183 26.65 -2.82 8.61
CA THR A 183 27.72 -3.66 9.11
C THR A 183 27.10 -4.80 9.92
N PRO A 184 27.36 -6.08 9.62
CA PRO A 184 26.82 -7.17 10.40
C PRO A 184 27.31 -6.99 11.84
N GLY A 185 26.40 -6.81 12.78
CA GLY A 185 26.72 -6.80 14.20
C GLY A 185 27.41 -8.11 14.59
N PRO A 186 28.28 -8.11 15.62
CA PRO A 186 28.99 -9.30 16.04
C PRO A 186 28.00 -10.44 16.31
N ARG A 187 28.24 -11.59 15.69
CA ARG A 187 27.47 -12.82 15.92
C ARG A 187 27.53 -13.13 17.41
N ARG A 188 26.42 -13.02 18.13
CA ARG A 188 26.31 -13.53 19.50
C ARG A 188 26.63 -15.00 19.46
N GLY A 189 27.76 -15.40 20.08
CA GLY A 189 28.20 -16.77 20.22
C GLY A 189 27.08 -17.61 20.86
N ARG A 190 26.84 -18.81 20.33
CA ARG A 190 25.96 -19.80 20.97
C ARG A 190 26.52 -20.11 22.34
N PRO A 191 25.74 -20.15 23.43
CA PRO A 191 26.20 -20.64 24.71
C PRO A 191 26.62 -22.11 24.59
N GLY A 192 27.83 -22.39 25.05
CA GLY A 192 28.43 -23.73 25.01
C GLY A 192 27.56 -24.73 25.72
N ARG A 193 27.43 -25.91 25.11
CA ARG A 193 26.79 -27.11 25.69
C ARG A 193 27.62 -27.53 26.90
N LEU A 194 27.07 -27.43 28.11
CA LEU A 194 27.61 -28.05 29.31
C LEU A 194 27.67 -29.56 29.10
N GLN A 195 28.90 -30.10 29.00
CA GLN A 195 29.14 -31.55 29.11
C GLN A 195 28.88 -31.98 30.56
N ARG A 196 27.87 -32.76 30.77
CA ARG A 196 27.71 -33.53 32.04
C ARG A 196 28.76 -34.67 32.04
N ARG A 197 29.73 -34.55 32.94
CA ARG A 197 30.54 -35.69 33.38
C ARG A 197 29.81 -36.38 34.53
N GLY A 198 29.74 -37.67 34.49
CA GLY A 198 29.33 -38.58 35.55
C GLY A 198 29.44 -39.98 35.03
#